data_a9c720d86b207348e08d661724ea0622
#
_entry.id   a9c720d86b207348e08d661724ea0622
#
_cell.length_a   1.000
_cell.length_b   1.000
_cell.length_c   1.000
_cell.angle_alpha   90.00
_cell.angle_beta   90.00
_cell.angle_gamma   90.00
#
_symmetry.space_group_name_H-M   'P 1'
#
loop_
_entity.id
_entity.type
_entity.pdbx_description
1 polymer ?
#
loop_
_entity_poly.entity_id
_entity_poly.type
_entity_poly.pdbx_seq_one_letter_code
_entity_poly.pdbx_strand_id
1 'polypeptide(L)'
;MDIELLAPGGSYESVIAAFNAGADAVYTGGEMFGARANADNLTTEQLIDAINYAHIHNRKLYLTVNTLLRDDEINEKLYNYILPLYENGLDAVIVQDMGVFNYIRTHFPDLHIHASTQMTIFGKRTAQELKELGATRVVLPRELSIKEIKDIHENVNIEIECFVHGALCYCYSGQCFLSSYIGGRSGNRGRCAQPCRMEYDVIQNKKVLNPGDSKYVLSPKDICTVKQII
;
A
#
# COMPACT_ATOMS: atom_id res chain seq x y z
N MET A 1 19.24 -4.53 -15.09
CA MET A 1 17.86 -4.33 -14.59
C MET A 1 18.00 -3.34 -13.44
N ASP A 2 17.48 -2.13 -13.61
CA ASP A 2 17.57 -1.12 -12.54
C ASP A 2 16.47 -1.44 -11.53
N ILE A 3 16.86 -1.68 -10.28
CA ILE A 3 15.95 -1.96 -9.17
C ILE A 3 15.67 -0.63 -8.48
N GLU A 4 14.39 -0.26 -8.36
CA GLU A 4 13.95 0.90 -7.61
C GLU A 4 13.77 0.53 -6.13
N LEU A 5 14.49 1.19 -5.24
CA LEU A 5 14.32 1.07 -3.80
C LEU A 5 13.20 2.00 -3.34
N LEU A 6 12.03 1.40 -3.01
CA LEU A 6 10.87 2.11 -2.52
C LEU A 6 10.78 2.04 -0.99
N ALA A 7 10.68 3.18 -0.33
CA ALA A 7 10.54 3.29 1.12
C ALA A 7 9.18 3.88 1.53
N PRO A 8 8.66 3.54 2.74
CA PRO A 8 7.48 4.20 3.31
C PRO A 8 7.83 5.55 3.93
N GLY A 9 6.94 6.55 3.77
CA GLY A 9 6.99 7.81 4.49
C GLY A 9 5.69 8.05 5.26
N GLY A 10 5.71 7.97 6.59
CA GLY A 10 4.52 8.14 7.44
C GLY A 10 4.32 9.57 7.96
N SER A 11 5.32 10.44 7.81
CA SER A 11 5.29 11.88 8.09
C SER A 11 6.23 12.57 7.09
N TYR A 12 6.16 13.90 7.01
CA TYR A 12 7.04 14.67 6.13
C TYR A 12 8.53 14.43 6.46
N GLU A 13 8.90 14.42 7.73
CA GLU A 13 10.27 14.17 8.18
C GLU A 13 10.74 12.76 7.80
N SER A 14 9.85 11.76 7.86
CA SER A 14 10.20 10.39 7.46
C SER A 14 10.34 10.24 5.95
N VAL A 15 9.61 11.01 5.15
CA VAL A 15 9.80 11.08 3.69
C VAL A 15 11.20 11.63 3.37
N ILE A 16 11.57 12.76 3.97
CA ILE A 16 12.90 13.36 3.79
C ILE A 16 14.01 12.42 4.28
N ALA A 17 13.83 11.78 5.44
CA ALA A 17 14.80 10.82 5.96
C ALA A 17 14.98 9.61 5.03
N ALA A 18 13.91 9.10 4.42
CA ALA A 18 13.97 7.99 3.47
C ALA A 18 14.78 8.35 2.22
N PHE A 19 14.55 9.53 1.63
CA PHE A 19 15.34 10.02 0.51
C PHE A 19 16.82 10.19 0.88
N ASN A 20 17.10 10.78 2.04
CA ASN A 20 18.48 10.96 2.52
C ASN A 20 19.17 9.62 2.81
N ALA A 21 18.43 8.57 3.14
CA ALA A 21 18.94 7.21 3.33
C ALA A 21 19.15 6.45 2.00
N GLY A 22 18.80 7.05 0.85
CA GLY A 22 19.08 6.50 -0.47
C GLY A 22 17.87 5.85 -1.17
N ALA A 23 16.65 6.08 -0.69
CA ALA A 23 15.46 5.61 -1.42
C ALA A 23 15.35 6.28 -2.79
N ASP A 24 15.02 5.50 -3.82
CA ASP A 24 14.77 6.00 -5.18
C ASP A 24 13.36 6.57 -5.32
N ALA A 25 12.44 6.01 -4.55
CA ALA A 25 11.08 6.50 -4.45
C ALA A 25 10.56 6.36 -3.00
N VAL A 26 9.59 7.19 -2.64
CA VAL A 26 8.88 7.09 -1.36
C VAL A 26 7.39 7.04 -1.62
N TYR A 27 6.67 6.13 -0.94
CA TYR A 27 5.23 6.18 -0.90
C TYR A 27 4.73 6.74 0.43
N THR A 28 3.70 7.56 0.36
CA THR A 28 3.13 8.23 1.53
C THR A 28 1.61 8.31 1.45
N GLY A 29 0.96 8.57 2.57
CA GLY A 29 -0.46 8.91 2.66
C GLY A 29 -0.66 10.41 2.87
N GLY A 30 -1.75 10.92 2.32
CA GLY A 30 -2.24 12.23 2.65
C GLY A 30 -3.46 12.16 3.57
N GLU A 31 -4.12 13.29 3.78
CA GLU A 31 -5.24 13.43 4.71
C GLU A 31 -6.46 12.56 4.38
N MET A 32 -6.59 12.10 3.12
CA MET A 32 -7.72 11.30 2.64
C MET A 32 -7.28 10.02 1.93
N PHE A 33 -8.15 9.03 1.94
CA PHE A 33 -8.12 7.83 1.08
C PHE A 33 -6.94 6.87 1.27
N GLY A 34 -6.05 7.13 2.23
CA GLY A 34 -4.94 6.24 2.56
C GLY A 34 -5.33 5.09 3.49
N ALA A 35 -4.66 3.95 3.38
CA ALA A 35 -4.88 2.76 4.22
C ALA A 35 -4.55 2.95 5.71
N ARG A 36 -3.93 4.06 6.08
CA ARG A 36 -3.56 4.40 7.47
C ARG A 36 -4.19 5.72 7.90
N ALA A 37 -5.53 5.77 7.94
CA ALA A 37 -6.28 6.98 8.28
C ALA A 37 -5.96 7.60 9.67
N ASN A 38 -5.31 6.84 10.57
CA ASN A 38 -4.94 7.29 11.92
C ASN A 38 -3.41 7.59 12.06
N ALA A 39 -2.67 7.65 10.96
CA ALA A 39 -1.27 8.09 10.97
C ALA A 39 -1.18 9.62 10.88
N ASP A 40 0.01 10.16 11.13
CA ASP A 40 0.32 11.60 10.96
C ASP A 40 0.47 11.94 9.47
N ASN A 41 -0.59 11.65 8.69
CA ASN A 41 -0.58 11.81 7.24
C ASN A 41 -0.22 13.25 6.83
N LEU A 42 0.42 13.39 5.66
CA LEU A 42 0.87 14.67 5.15
C LEU A 42 -0.32 15.54 4.71
N THR A 43 -0.24 16.84 4.96
CA THR A 43 -1.16 17.82 4.36
C THR A 43 -0.90 17.96 2.85
N THR A 44 -1.81 18.58 2.13
CA THR A 44 -1.63 18.84 0.69
C THR A 44 -0.37 19.67 0.43
N GLU A 45 -0.08 20.69 1.25
CA GLU A 45 1.12 21.52 1.15
C GLU A 45 2.37 20.69 1.39
N GLN A 46 2.40 19.85 2.42
CA GLN A 46 3.52 18.95 2.70
C GLN A 46 3.75 17.93 1.59
N LEU A 47 2.68 17.45 0.94
CA LEU A 47 2.79 16.56 -0.22
C LEU A 47 3.43 17.28 -1.40
N ILE A 48 3.04 18.52 -1.69
CA ILE A 48 3.64 19.34 -2.75
C ILE A 48 5.13 19.60 -2.45
N ASP A 49 5.46 19.96 -1.21
CA ASP A 49 6.85 20.15 -0.79
C ASP A 49 7.67 18.85 -0.92
N ALA A 50 7.07 17.70 -0.59
CA ALA A 50 7.70 16.40 -0.74
C ALA A 50 7.92 16.00 -2.22
N ILE A 51 6.98 16.32 -3.11
CA ILE A 51 7.12 16.12 -4.56
C ILE A 51 8.29 16.98 -5.08
N ASN A 52 8.31 18.27 -4.74
CA ASN A 52 9.38 19.18 -5.14
C ASN A 52 10.75 18.71 -4.62
N TYR A 53 10.81 18.28 -3.36
CA TYR A 53 12.04 17.74 -2.78
C TYR A 53 12.52 16.48 -3.53
N ALA A 54 11.61 15.55 -3.81
CA ALA A 54 11.92 14.34 -4.56
C ALA A 54 12.50 14.69 -5.95
N HIS A 55 11.85 15.56 -6.69
CA HIS A 55 12.24 15.92 -8.05
C HIS A 55 13.58 16.65 -8.12
N ILE A 56 13.88 17.57 -7.19
CA ILE A 56 15.19 18.23 -7.09
C ILE A 56 16.33 17.20 -6.92
N HIS A 57 16.04 16.07 -6.27
CA HIS A 57 17.02 15.00 -6.05
C HIS A 57 16.90 13.85 -7.07
N ASN A 58 16.14 14.04 -8.16
CA ASN A 58 15.87 13.00 -9.17
C ASN A 58 15.28 11.72 -8.55
N ARG A 59 14.32 11.89 -7.65
CA ARG A 59 13.58 10.84 -6.93
C ARG A 59 12.09 10.96 -7.22
N LYS A 60 11.29 9.98 -6.79
CA LYS A 60 9.86 9.92 -7.04
C LYS A 60 9.03 9.88 -5.76
N LEU A 61 7.84 10.43 -5.81
CA LEU A 61 6.84 10.34 -4.73
C LEU A 61 5.56 9.67 -5.23
N TYR A 62 5.08 8.67 -4.48
CA TYR A 62 3.84 7.96 -4.78
C TYR A 62 2.81 8.19 -3.68
N LEU A 63 1.59 8.55 -4.06
CA LEU A 63 0.50 8.78 -3.12
C LEU A 63 -0.37 7.53 -2.96
N THR A 64 -0.66 7.15 -1.72
CA THR A 64 -1.62 6.07 -1.47
C THR A 64 -3.06 6.59 -1.50
N VAL A 65 -3.84 6.07 -2.46
CA VAL A 65 -5.30 6.21 -2.59
C VAL A 65 -5.88 4.78 -2.55
N ASN A 66 -5.46 4.01 -1.55
CA ASN A 66 -5.58 2.56 -1.51
C ASN A 66 -6.62 2.07 -0.50
N THR A 67 -7.74 2.77 -0.42
CA THR A 67 -8.94 2.35 0.31
C THR A 67 -10.12 2.21 -0.64
N LEU A 68 -11.14 1.44 -0.24
CA LEU A 68 -12.42 1.41 -0.95
C LEU A 68 -13.17 2.73 -0.73
N LEU A 69 -13.67 3.34 -1.77
CA LEU A 69 -14.42 4.59 -1.73
C LEU A 69 -15.89 4.35 -2.09
N ARG A 70 -16.75 5.24 -1.60
CA ARG A 70 -18.13 5.32 -2.04
C ARG A 70 -18.26 6.28 -3.21
N ASP A 71 -19.33 6.18 -3.97
CA ASP A 71 -19.56 7.01 -5.15
C ASP A 71 -19.59 8.51 -4.83
N ASP A 72 -20.14 8.90 -3.66
CA ASP A 72 -20.11 10.29 -3.19
C ASP A 72 -18.69 10.79 -2.92
N GLU A 73 -17.83 9.94 -2.36
CA GLU A 73 -16.42 10.29 -2.10
C GLU A 73 -15.63 10.44 -3.40
N ILE A 74 -15.88 9.57 -4.39
CA ILE A 74 -15.23 9.63 -5.71
C ILE A 74 -15.69 10.91 -6.45
N ASN A 75 -16.99 11.13 -6.52
CA ASN A 75 -17.56 12.20 -7.35
C ASN A 75 -17.32 13.61 -6.77
N GLU A 76 -17.34 13.76 -5.43
CA GLU A 76 -17.31 15.07 -4.79
C GLU A 76 -15.91 15.49 -4.31
N LYS A 77 -15.03 14.51 -3.98
CA LYS A 77 -13.78 14.82 -3.26
C LYS A 77 -12.52 14.43 -3.99
N LEU A 78 -12.54 13.32 -4.74
CA LEU A 78 -11.33 12.73 -5.30
C LEU A 78 -10.63 13.67 -6.28
N TYR A 79 -11.39 14.35 -7.15
CA TYR A 79 -10.83 15.29 -8.12
C TYR A 79 -10.04 16.42 -7.45
N ASN A 80 -10.69 17.11 -6.50
CA ASN A 80 -10.09 18.25 -5.81
C ASN A 80 -8.91 17.85 -4.91
N TYR A 81 -8.86 16.59 -4.49
CA TYR A 81 -7.75 16.07 -3.71
C TYR A 81 -6.53 15.74 -4.58
N ILE A 82 -6.75 15.16 -5.77
CA ILE A 82 -5.66 14.75 -6.65
C ILE A 82 -5.14 15.92 -7.51
N LEU A 83 -6.01 16.83 -7.96
CA LEU A 83 -5.66 17.89 -8.90
C LEU A 83 -4.42 18.71 -8.49
N PRO A 84 -4.34 19.28 -7.26
CA PRO A 84 -3.19 20.09 -6.88
C PRO A 84 -1.88 19.28 -6.87
N LEU A 85 -1.93 17.99 -6.57
CA LEU A 85 -0.76 17.12 -6.57
C LEU A 85 -0.34 16.74 -8.00
N TYR A 86 -1.32 16.47 -8.86
CA TYR A 86 -1.10 16.21 -10.29
C TYR A 86 -0.45 17.41 -10.99
N GLU A 87 -0.96 18.63 -10.75
CA GLU A 87 -0.40 19.86 -11.30
C GLU A 87 1.02 20.15 -10.81
N ASN A 88 1.40 19.63 -9.65
CA ASN A 88 2.75 19.72 -9.11
C ASN A 88 3.63 18.51 -9.44
N GLY A 89 3.17 17.62 -10.33
CA GLY A 89 3.97 16.53 -10.88
C GLY A 89 4.02 15.26 -10.05
N LEU A 90 2.95 14.92 -9.29
CA LEU A 90 2.87 13.64 -8.58
C LEU A 90 3.18 12.48 -9.54
N ASP A 91 4.14 11.63 -9.20
CA ASP A 91 4.65 10.58 -10.09
C ASP A 91 3.67 9.41 -10.27
N ALA A 92 3.02 8.96 -9.20
CA ALA A 92 2.05 7.88 -9.26
C ALA A 92 1.07 7.87 -8.08
N VAL A 93 -0.04 7.16 -8.26
CA VAL A 93 -0.98 6.81 -7.19
C VAL A 93 -1.05 5.30 -7.01
N ILE A 94 -1.09 4.84 -5.76
CA ILE A 94 -1.29 3.43 -5.40
C ILE A 94 -2.77 3.22 -5.09
N VAL A 95 -3.50 2.45 -5.91
CA VAL A 95 -4.96 2.36 -5.90
C VAL A 95 -5.44 0.95 -5.59
N GLN A 96 -6.48 0.82 -4.76
CA GLN A 96 -7.17 -0.44 -4.48
C GLN A 96 -8.54 -0.53 -5.18
N ASP A 97 -9.29 0.56 -5.22
CA ASP A 97 -10.66 0.62 -5.70
C ASP A 97 -10.73 0.74 -7.22
N MET A 98 -11.51 -0.12 -7.90
CA MET A 98 -11.63 -0.10 -9.35
C MET A 98 -12.39 1.14 -9.87
N GLY A 99 -13.32 1.70 -9.07
CA GLY A 99 -13.98 2.97 -9.39
C GLY A 99 -12.99 4.12 -9.38
N VAL A 100 -12.16 4.19 -8.34
CA VAL A 100 -11.04 5.16 -8.24
C VAL A 100 -10.05 4.98 -9.38
N PHE A 101 -9.69 3.74 -9.70
CA PHE A 101 -8.78 3.40 -10.80
C PHE A 101 -9.29 3.99 -12.13
N ASN A 102 -10.54 3.69 -12.47
CA ASN A 102 -11.14 4.18 -13.70
C ASN A 102 -11.30 5.72 -13.70
N TYR A 103 -11.65 6.29 -12.55
CA TYR A 103 -11.79 7.74 -12.39
C TYR A 103 -10.47 8.46 -12.65
N ILE A 104 -9.38 8.01 -12.01
CA ILE A 104 -8.05 8.61 -12.16
C ILE A 104 -7.57 8.49 -13.60
N ARG A 105 -7.68 7.32 -14.22
CA ARG A 105 -7.31 7.12 -15.61
C ARG A 105 -8.05 8.04 -16.58
N THR A 106 -9.30 8.38 -16.26
CA THR A 106 -10.15 9.24 -17.10
C THR A 106 -9.82 10.72 -16.93
N HIS A 107 -9.58 11.18 -15.70
CA HIS A 107 -9.43 12.60 -15.37
C HIS A 107 -7.96 13.05 -15.29
N PHE A 108 -7.03 12.13 -15.09
CA PHE A 108 -5.59 12.38 -14.94
C PHE A 108 -4.79 11.39 -15.80
N PRO A 109 -4.88 11.48 -17.14
CA PRO A 109 -4.40 10.45 -18.07
C PRO A 109 -2.89 10.20 -18.00
N ASP A 110 -2.11 11.20 -17.60
CA ASP A 110 -0.65 11.10 -17.49
C ASP A 110 -0.18 10.60 -16.13
N LEU A 111 -1.08 10.48 -15.13
CA LEU A 111 -0.74 10.01 -13.80
C LEU A 111 -0.61 8.48 -13.79
N HIS A 112 0.55 7.99 -13.41
CA HIS A 112 0.77 6.54 -13.31
C HIS A 112 -0.09 5.92 -12.20
N ILE A 113 -0.63 4.73 -12.48
CA ILE A 113 -1.44 3.97 -11.53
C ILE A 113 -0.72 2.68 -11.16
N HIS A 114 -0.39 2.54 -9.88
CA HIS A 114 0.13 1.32 -9.29
C HIS A 114 -1.02 0.56 -8.63
N ALA A 115 -1.28 -0.66 -9.10
CA ALA A 115 -2.33 -1.50 -8.52
C ALA A 115 -1.88 -2.01 -7.14
N SER A 116 -2.58 -1.60 -6.09
CA SER A 116 -2.23 -1.88 -4.70
C SER A 116 -2.20 -3.39 -4.39
N THR A 117 -1.35 -3.78 -3.45
CA THR A 117 -1.38 -5.12 -2.84
C THR A 117 -2.77 -5.51 -2.32
N GLN A 118 -3.59 -4.53 -1.94
CA GLN A 118 -4.96 -4.75 -1.49
C GLN A 118 -5.93 -5.17 -2.60
N MET A 119 -5.53 -5.11 -3.88
CA MET A 119 -6.27 -5.69 -5.01
C MET A 119 -6.11 -7.21 -5.11
N THR A 120 -5.28 -7.83 -4.27
CA THR A 120 -5.14 -9.30 -4.15
C THR A 120 -4.68 -9.95 -5.47
N ILE A 121 -3.57 -9.47 -6.03
CA ILE A 121 -3.07 -9.88 -7.34
C ILE A 121 -2.24 -11.16 -7.19
N PHE A 122 -2.89 -12.33 -7.32
CA PHE A 122 -2.26 -13.64 -7.08
C PHE A 122 -1.69 -14.33 -8.34
N GLY A 123 -1.83 -13.74 -9.50
CA GLY A 123 -1.34 -14.40 -10.71
C GLY A 123 -1.31 -13.53 -11.95
N LYS A 124 -0.66 -14.05 -12.98
CA LYS A 124 -0.42 -13.34 -14.24
C LYS A 124 -1.70 -12.91 -14.99
N ARG A 125 -2.81 -13.61 -14.83
CA ARG A 125 -4.07 -13.22 -15.50
C ARG A 125 -4.58 -11.90 -14.93
N THR A 126 -4.63 -11.78 -13.60
CA THR A 126 -5.04 -10.53 -12.94
C THR A 126 -4.05 -9.39 -13.25
N ALA A 127 -2.75 -9.67 -13.24
CA ALA A 127 -1.74 -8.68 -13.60
C ALA A 127 -1.89 -8.20 -15.06
N GLN A 128 -2.19 -9.11 -15.98
CA GLN A 128 -2.45 -8.80 -17.39
C GLN A 128 -3.69 -7.92 -17.57
N GLU A 129 -4.80 -8.26 -16.92
CA GLU A 129 -6.04 -7.47 -16.96
C GLU A 129 -5.81 -6.04 -16.43
N LEU A 130 -5.12 -5.90 -15.30
CA LEU A 130 -4.82 -4.60 -14.74
C LEU A 130 -3.91 -3.77 -15.65
N LYS A 131 -2.94 -4.40 -16.33
CA LYS A 131 -2.13 -3.74 -17.35
C LYS A 131 -3.00 -3.24 -18.52
N GLU A 132 -3.90 -4.07 -19.04
CA GLU A 132 -4.80 -3.70 -20.14
C GLU A 132 -5.76 -2.57 -19.74
N LEU A 133 -6.14 -2.51 -18.45
CA LEU A 133 -6.89 -1.40 -17.90
C LEU A 133 -6.05 -0.12 -17.71
N GLY A 134 -4.71 -0.19 -17.81
CA GLY A 134 -3.82 0.96 -17.74
C GLY A 134 -2.98 1.07 -16.47
N ALA A 135 -2.88 0.01 -15.66
CA ALA A 135 -1.90 -0.02 -14.58
C ALA A 135 -0.47 -0.04 -15.15
N THR A 136 0.41 0.77 -14.59
CA THR A 136 1.84 0.78 -14.94
C THR A 136 2.65 -0.16 -14.05
N ARG A 137 2.17 -0.44 -12.82
CA ARG A 137 2.82 -1.31 -11.85
C ARG A 137 1.79 -2.12 -11.07
N VAL A 138 2.17 -3.33 -10.66
CA VAL A 138 1.42 -4.17 -9.72
C VAL A 138 2.22 -4.40 -8.44
N VAL A 139 1.60 -4.10 -7.29
CA VAL A 139 2.17 -4.36 -5.97
C VAL A 139 1.70 -5.75 -5.52
N LEU A 140 2.58 -6.71 -5.58
CA LEU A 140 2.23 -8.10 -5.31
C LEU A 140 1.97 -8.35 -3.82
N PRO A 141 1.02 -9.21 -3.48
CA PRO A 141 0.77 -9.60 -2.10
C PRO A 141 1.94 -10.40 -1.53
N ARG A 142 2.14 -10.28 -0.22
CA ARG A 142 3.26 -10.91 0.52
C ARG A 142 3.15 -12.42 0.61
N GLU A 143 2.00 -12.97 0.28
CA GLU A 143 1.68 -14.39 0.30
C GLU A 143 2.24 -15.16 -0.90
N LEU A 144 2.65 -14.46 -1.95
CA LEU A 144 3.21 -15.08 -3.16
C LEU A 144 4.63 -15.63 -2.91
N SER A 145 4.87 -16.82 -3.42
CA SER A 145 6.20 -17.39 -3.50
C SER A 145 7.04 -16.72 -4.61
N ILE A 146 8.36 -16.82 -4.49
CA ILE A 146 9.29 -16.33 -5.53
C ILE A 146 8.99 -16.97 -6.91
N LYS A 147 8.54 -18.23 -6.93
CA LYS A 147 8.17 -18.92 -8.17
C LYS A 147 6.97 -18.27 -8.85
N GLU A 148 5.95 -17.88 -8.07
CA GLU A 148 4.76 -17.22 -8.59
C GLU A 148 5.08 -15.79 -9.05
N ILE A 149 5.91 -15.06 -8.30
CA ILE A 149 6.40 -13.73 -8.71
C ILE A 149 7.14 -13.83 -10.05
N LYS A 150 8.02 -14.82 -10.18
CA LYS A 150 8.78 -15.08 -11.42
C LYS A 150 7.83 -15.41 -12.60
N ASP A 151 6.79 -16.23 -12.38
CA ASP A 151 5.81 -16.55 -13.42
C ASP A 151 5.06 -15.29 -13.91
N ILE A 152 4.74 -14.36 -13.02
CA ILE A 152 4.16 -13.07 -13.40
C ILE A 152 5.17 -12.25 -14.21
N HIS A 153 6.39 -12.12 -13.72
CA HIS A 153 7.45 -11.32 -14.35
C HIS A 153 7.79 -11.80 -15.77
N GLU A 154 7.87 -13.11 -15.97
CA GLU A 154 8.23 -13.69 -17.27
C GLU A 154 7.08 -13.63 -18.29
N ASN A 155 5.83 -13.54 -17.85
CA ASN A 155 4.68 -13.65 -18.73
C ASN A 155 3.90 -12.34 -18.91
N VAL A 156 4.11 -11.33 -18.05
CA VAL A 156 3.42 -10.04 -18.11
C VAL A 156 4.44 -8.91 -18.14
N ASN A 157 4.46 -8.15 -19.22
CA ASN A 157 5.32 -6.97 -19.33
C ASN A 157 4.70 -5.79 -18.57
N ILE A 158 4.81 -5.81 -17.24
CA ILE A 158 4.37 -4.77 -16.30
C ILE A 158 5.41 -4.63 -15.20
N GLU A 159 5.56 -3.45 -14.61
CA GLU A 159 6.41 -3.27 -13.45
C GLU A 159 5.86 -4.03 -12.25
N ILE A 160 6.74 -4.68 -11.51
CA ILE A 160 6.40 -5.46 -10.32
C ILE A 160 7.05 -4.83 -9.09
N GLU A 161 6.25 -4.62 -8.06
CA GLU A 161 6.69 -4.20 -6.73
C GLU A 161 6.51 -5.33 -5.73
N CYS A 162 7.56 -5.64 -4.96
CA CYS A 162 7.55 -6.68 -3.93
C CYS A 162 8.00 -6.13 -2.59
N PHE A 163 7.34 -6.57 -1.52
CA PHE A 163 7.79 -6.27 -0.16
C PHE A 163 8.97 -7.14 0.22
N VAL A 164 10.04 -6.51 0.67
CA VAL A 164 11.27 -7.19 1.10
C VAL A 164 11.53 -7.05 2.60
N HIS A 165 10.88 -6.08 3.23
CA HIS A 165 10.94 -5.84 4.67
C HIS A 165 9.62 -5.27 5.20
N GLY A 166 9.22 -5.67 6.40
CA GLY A 166 8.09 -5.10 7.12
C GLY A 166 7.11 -6.14 7.65
N ALA A 167 6.02 -5.63 8.23
CA ALA A 167 5.00 -6.44 8.89
C ALA A 167 4.19 -7.29 7.91
N LEU A 168 3.90 -8.53 8.32
CA LEU A 168 2.94 -9.41 7.63
C LEU A 168 1.56 -9.29 8.25
N CYS A 169 0.52 -9.30 7.41
CA CYS A 169 -0.85 -9.46 7.85
C CYS A 169 -1.15 -10.93 8.16
N TYR A 170 -2.05 -11.17 9.13
CA TYR A 170 -2.54 -12.51 9.43
C TYR A 170 -3.42 -13.08 8.30
N CYS A 171 -4.14 -12.23 7.62
CA CYS A 171 -5.05 -12.56 6.53
C CYS A 171 -4.44 -12.21 5.16
N TYR A 172 -5.02 -12.76 4.11
CA TYR A 172 -4.69 -12.37 2.75
C TYR A 172 -4.81 -10.85 2.55
N SER A 173 -3.87 -10.29 1.80
CA SER A 173 -3.82 -8.86 1.47
C SER A 173 -5.14 -8.41 0.85
N GLY A 174 -5.73 -7.34 1.36
CA GLY A 174 -7.02 -6.79 0.90
C GLY A 174 -8.28 -7.56 1.34
N GLN A 175 -8.17 -8.74 1.96
CA GLN A 175 -9.31 -9.63 2.26
C GLN A 175 -9.63 -9.74 3.77
N CYS A 176 -9.05 -8.88 4.60
CA CYS A 176 -9.22 -8.98 6.05
C CYS A 176 -10.46 -8.24 6.56
N PHE A 177 -11.37 -8.97 7.21
CA PHE A 177 -12.55 -8.42 7.89
C PHE A 177 -12.44 -8.41 9.41
N LEU A 178 -11.33 -8.89 10.00
CA LEU A 178 -11.20 -9.09 11.43
C LEU A 178 -11.48 -7.81 12.24
N SER A 179 -10.85 -6.71 11.85
CA SER A 179 -11.04 -5.41 12.52
C SER A 179 -12.44 -4.82 12.33
N SER A 180 -13.06 -5.06 11.18
CA SER A 180 -14.45 -4.68 10.93
C SER A 180 -15.42 -5.44 11.80
N TYR A 181 -15.21 -6.77 11.92
CA TYR A 181 -16.09 -7.66 12.65
C TYR A 181 -16.05 -7.43 14.17
N ILE A 182 -14.84 -7.28 14.73
CA ILE A 182 -14.66 -7.11 16.18
C ILE A 182 -15.04 -5.69 16.64
N GLY A 183 -14.67 -4.64 15.88
CA GLY A 183 -14.75 -3.26 16.34
C GLY A 183 -15.36 -2.26 15.36
N GLY A 184 -16.01 -2.71 14.25
CA GLY A 184 -16.60 -1.83 13.26
C GLY A 184 -15.57 -0.98 12.47
N ARG A 185 -14.27 -1.27 12.61
CA ARG A 185 -13.17 -0.51 11.99
C ARG A 185 -12.62 -1.24 10.78
N SER A 186 -13.08 -0.87 9.58
CA SER A 186 -12.69 -1.55 8.33
C SER A 186 -11.24 -1.27 7.96
N GLY A 187 -10.45 -2.35 7.78
CA GLY A 187 -9.10 -2.27 7.23
C GLY A 187 -9.09 -1.78 5.78
N ASN A 188 -10.08 -2.17 4.97
CA ASN A 188 -10.22 -1.74 3.58
C ASN A 188 -10.67 -0.27 3.44
N ARG A 189 -10.99 0.38 4.55
CA ARG A 189 -11.30 1.81 4.68
C ARG A 189 -10.23 2.56 5.48
N GLY A 190 -9.03 2.00 5.59
CA GLY A 190 -7.91 2.62 6.28
C GLY A 190 -7.99 2.65 7.80
N ARG A 191 -8.98 1.97 8.42
CA ARG A 191 -9.28 2.08 9.87
C ARG A 191 -8.91 0.82 10.66
N CYS A 192 -8.01 -0.02 10.15
CA CYS A 192 -7.63 -1.25 10.84
C CYS A 192 -7.07 -0.96 12.24
N ALA A 193 -7.70 -1.57 13.27
CA ALA A 193 -7.25 -1.48 14.66
C ALA A 193 -6.12 -2.47 14.98
N GLN A 194 -5.64 -3.25 14.00
CA GLN A 194 -4.61 -4.27 14.14
C GLN A 194 -4.93 -5.32 15.24
N PRO A 195 -6.15 -5.90 15.33
CA PRO A 195 -6.48 -6.88 16.36
C PRO A 195 -5.56 -8.11 16.30
N CYS A 196 -5.02 -8.48 15.12
CA CYS A 196 -4.05 -9.55 15.01
C CYS A 196 -2.69 -9.27 15.70
N ARG A 197 -2.44 -8.05 16.16
CA ARG A 197 -1.24 -7.65 16.91
C ARG A 197 -1.47 -7.46 18.40
N MET A 198 -2.67 -7.81 18.88
CA MET A 198 -3.02 -7.76 20.31
C MET A 198 -2.74 -9.09 21.00
N GLU A 199 -2.69 -9.04 22.32
CA GLU A 199 -2.55 -10.23 23.18
C GLU A 199 -3.89 -10.96 23.29
N TYR A 200 -3.84 -12.30 23.26
CA TYR A 200 -4.99 -13.17 23.43
C TYR A 200 -4.66 -14.34 24.34
N ASP A 201 -5.61 -14.69 25.20
CA ASP A 201 -5.61 -15.96 25.92
C ASP A 201 -6.38 -17.01 25.09
N VAL A 202 -5.72 -18.10 24.77
CA VAL A 202 -6.35 -19.27 24.12
C VAL A 202 -6.92 -20.15 25.20
N ILE A 203 -8.25 -20.32 25.22
CA ILE A 203 -8.94 -21.07 26.27
C ILE A 203 -9.58 -22.33 25.68
N GLN A 204 -9.27 -23.50 26.25
CA GLN A 204 -9.94 -24.75 25.97
C GLN A 204 -10.37 -25.42 27.31
N ASN A 205 -11.62 -25.81 27.39
CA ASN A 205 -12.17 -26.44 28.58
C ASN A 205 -11.89 -25.66 29.90
N LYS A 206 -12.05 -24.32 29.84
CA LYS A 206 -11.79 -23.36 30.91
C LYS A 206 -10.31 -23.27 31.37
N LYS A 207 -9.38 -23.82 30.61
CA LYS A 207 -7.95 -23.73 30.90
C LYS A 207 -7.29 -22.85 29.85
N VAL A 208 -6.40 -21.95 30.28
CA VAL A 208 -5.55 -21.16 29.40
C VAL A 208 -4.44 -22.06 28.85
N LEU A 209 -4.32 -22.14 27.51
CA LEU A 209 -3.36 -23.00 26.84
C LEU A 209 -2.02 -22.29 26.54
N ASN A 210 -2.00 -20.97 26.57
CA ASN A 210 -0.82 -20.13 26.26
C ASN A 210 -0.45 -19.22 27.45
N PRO A 211 -0.04 -19.77 28.60
CA PRO A 211 0.38 -18.96 29.74
C PRO A 211 1.68 -18.20 29.46
N GLY A 212 1.89 -17.09 30.17
CA GLY A 212 3.12 -16.29 30.06
C GLY A 212 3.18 -15.43 28.77
N ASP A 213 4.34 -15.39 28.13
CA ASP A 213 4.63 -14.45 27.02
C ASP A 213 4.08 -14.90 25.66
N SER A 214 3.47 -16.07 25.55
CA SER A 214 2.92 -16.62 24.30
C SER A 214 1.54 -16.08 23.94
N LYS A 215 1.28 -14.77 24.13
CA LYS A 215 -0.05 -14.16 23.96
C LYS A 215 -0.33 -13.62 22.57
N TYR A 216 0.69 -13.37 21.77
CA TYR A 216 0.54 -12.82 20.42
C TYR A 216 0.25 -13.87 19.35
N VAL A 217 -0.76 -14.70 19.62
CA VAL A 217 -1.07 -15.93 18.86
C VAL A 217 -1.51 -15.71 17.42
N LEU A 218 -1.96 -14.50 17.08
CA LEU A 218 -2.34 -14.11 15.71
C LEU A 218 -1.28 -13.27 15.02
N SER A 219 -0.17 -12.94 15.68
CA SER A 219 0.86 -12.07 15.10
C SER A 219 1.90 -12.91 14.33
N PRO A 220 1.90 -12.89 12.98
CA PRO A 220 2.97 -13.53 12.21
C PRO A 220 4.29 -12.79 12.41
N LYS A 221 5.40 -13.48 12.13
CA LYS A 221 6.73 -12.84 12.07
C LYS A 221 6.76 -11.84 10.92
N ASP A 222 7.51 -10.76 11.08
CA ASP A 222 7.75 -9.81 10.01
C ASP A 222 8.63 -10.41 8.92
N ILE A 223 8.42 -9.98 7.68
CA ILE A 223 9.27 -10.36 6.55
C ILE A 223 10.58 -9.57 6.62
N CYS A 224 11.70 -10.24 6.35
CA CYS A 224 12.99 -9.61 6.14
C CYS A 224 13.80 -10.46 5.15
N THR A 225 13.76 -10.06 3.89
CA THR A 225 14.45 -10.75 2.78
C THR A 225 15.58 -9.90 2.17
N VAL A 226 16.00 -8.84 2.86
CA VAL A 226 17.04 -7.91 2.39
C VAL A 226 18.33 -8.65 1.99
N LYS A 227 18.71 -9.69 2.74
CA LYS A 227 19.90 -10.50 2.43
C LYS A 227 19.77 -11.37 1.16
N GLN A 228 18.57 -11.47 0.58
CA GLN A 228 18.28 -12.30 -0.59
C GLN A 228 18.19 -11.47 -1.88
N ILE A 229 18.31 -10.14 -1.77
CA ILE A 229 18.23 -9.21 -2.90
C ILE A 229 19.60 -8.97 -3.53
N ILE A 230 20.67 -9.40 -2.84
CA ILE A 230 22.08 -9.22 -3.25
C ILE A 230 22.53 -10.41 -4.07
#